data_69dccbc87eee093b97d2b7ce17c1513f
#
_entry.id   69dccbc87eee093b97d2b7ce17c1513f
#
_cell.length_a   1.000
_cell.length_b   1.000
_cell.length_c   1.000
_cell.angle_alpha   90.00
_cell.angle_beta   90.00
_cell.angle_gamma   90.00
#
_symmetry.space_group_name_H-M   'P 1'
#
loop_
_entity.id
_entity.type
_entity.pdbx_description
1 polymer ?
#
loop_
_entity_poly.entity_id
_entity_poly.type
_entity_poly.pdbx_seq_one_letter_code
_entity_poly.pdbx_strand_id
1 'polypeptide(L)'
;MIYEDGTVHVTLAGSLIALFISFSIGSTIWWMVHPPASFVQKLAREATTELERMVGSIVVVFSPDILSSHMMALAAKLARGERSELLAIYVIEVPYTLPPDAEMAIEERAALDALGAAEQLAGQSGVSIRTEIIKARSTKQAVLDLAKRERANLIILGSFREGKYTGAPLGRTIEEIAADAKCDVLIGVEGKHGTLLYEEPGAGTPTL
;
A
#
# COMPACT_ATOMS: atom_id res chain seq x y z
N MET A 1 46.89 46.21 14.01
CA MET A 1 46.34 47.35 14.75
C MET A 1 47.42 47.94 15.58
N ILE A 2 47.94 49.11 15.21
CA ILE A 2 48.95 49.83 15.98
C ILE A 2 48.23 50.97 16.64
N TYR A 3 48.25 51.05 17.96
CA TYR A 3 47.67 52.13 18.77
C TYR A 3 48.74 53.13 18.98
N GLU A 4 48.56 54.32 18.43
CA GLU A 4 49.39 55.49 18.70
C GLU A 4 48.41 56.71 18.82
N ASP A 5 48.44 57.36 19.95
CA ASP A 5 47.69 58.62 20.30
C ASP A 5 46.16 58.55 20.14
N GLY A 6 45.52 57.44 20.51
CA GLY A 6 44.06 57.36 20.57
C GLY A 6 43.36 57.41 19.23
N THR A 7 44.06 57.39 18.11
CA THR A 7 43.52 57.32 16.77
C THR A 7 43.69 55.89 16.15
N VAL A 8 42.60 55.34 15.68
CA VAL A 8 42.63 54.01 15.03
C VAL A 8 43.05 54.18 13.58
N HIS A 9 44.34 53.84 13.28
CA HIS A 9 44.78 53.79 11.89
C HIS A 9 44.33 52.48 11.22
N VAL A 10 43.36 52.57 10.34
CA VAL A 10 42.92 51.43 9.53
C VAL A 10 43.85 51.24 8.36
N THR A 11 44.69 50.20 8.42
CA THR A 11 45.53 49.85 7.28
C THR A 11 44.68 49.20 6.18
N LEU A 12 45.03 49.40 4.91
CA LEU A 12 44.34 48.84 3.75
C LEU A 12 44.21 47.33 3.86
N ALA A 13 45.23 46.66 4.38
CA ALA A 13 45.24 45.24 4.67
C ALA A 13 44.24 44.83 5.77
N GLY A 14 44.12 45.64 6.83
CA GLY A 14 43.18 45.41 7.94
C GLY A 14 41.71 45.52 7.49
N SER A 15 41.42 46.49 6.62
CA SER A 15 40.05 46.64 6.07
C SER A 15 39.67 45.48 5.13
N LEU A 16 40.59 44.98 4.31
CA LEU A 16 40.33 43.82 3.47
C LEU A 16 40.09 42.55 4.27
N ILE A 17 40.83 42.30 5.34
CA ILE A 17 40.61 41.16 6.24
C ILE A 17 39.26 41.28 6.94
N ALA A 18 38.90 42.46 7.45
CA ALA A 18 37.60 42.67 8.10
C ALA A 18 36.43 42.45 7.14
N LEU A 19 36.56 42.87 5.88
CA LEU A 19 35.54 42.69 4.86
C LEU A 19 35.39 41.20 4.49
N PHE A 20 36.51 40.47 4.38
CA PHE A 20 36.49 39.02 4.12
C PHE A 20 35.84 38.24 5.26
N ILE A 21 36.15 38.55 6.51
CA ILE A 21 35.53 37.92 7.68
C ILE A 21 34.02 38.23 7.72
N SER A 22 33.63 39.47 7.49
CA SER A 22 32.20 39.87 7.47
C SER A 22 31.44 39.16 6.37
N PHE A 23 32.01 39.03 5.18
CA PHE A 23 31.41 38.29 4.07
C PHE A 23 31.30 36.78 4.35
N SER A 24 32.32 36.19 4.95
CA SER A 24 32.30 34.77 5.35
C SER A 24 31.21 34.47 6.38
N ILE A 25 31.10 35.33 7.41
CA ILE A 25 30.07 35.19 8.43
C ILE A 25 28.67 35.41 7.81
N GLY A 26 28.50 36.41 6.98
CA GLY A 26 27.24 36.68 6.29
C GLY A 26 26.82 35.51 5.38
N SER A 27 27.78 34.92 4.65
CA SER A 27 27.53 33.76 3.78
C SER A 27 27.14 32.50 4.57
N THR A 28 27.79 32.25 5.71
CA THR A 28 27.44 31.11 6.56
C THR A 28 26.08 31.27 7.21
N ILE A 29 25.73 32.46 7.67
CA ILE A 29 24.39 32.74 8.21
C ILE A 29 23.34 32.62 7.13
N TRP A 30 23.60 33.17 5.92
CA TRP A 30 22.69 33.02 4.79
C TRP A 30 22.41 31.57 4.46
N TRP A 31 23.46 30.73 4.39
CA TRP A 31 23.34 29.30 4.10
C TRP A 31 22.60 28.53 5.20
N MET A 32 22.78 28.94 6.49
CA MET A 32 22.09 28.34 7.62
C MET A 32 20.58 28.70 7.65
N VAL A 33 20.21 29.89 7.20
CA VAL A 33 18.80 30.34 7.14
C VAL A 33 18.09 29.81 5.90
N HIS A 34 18.86 29.54 4.81
CA HIS A 34 18.33 29.00 3.56
C HIS A 34 18.95 27.62 3.24
N PRO A 35 18.68 26.59 4.08
CA PRO A 35 19.22 25.26 3.80
C PRO A 35 18.64 24.76 2.46
N PRO A 36 19.47 24.13 1.62
CA PRO A 36 18.96 23.50 0.41
C PRO A 36 17.89 22.49 0.79
N ALA A 37 16.76 22.47 0.08
CA ALA A 37 15.66 21.55 0.34
C ALA A 37 16.23 20.14 0.49
N SER A 38 16.12 19.58 1.69
CA SER A 38 16.70 18.28 2.02
C SER A 38 16.11 17.21 1.07
N PHE A 39 16.90 16.24 0.71
CA PHE A 39 16.46 15.08 -0.08
C PHE A 39 15.18 14.48 0.48
N VAL A 40 15.05 14.46 1.81
CA VAL A 40 13.85 14.00 2.53
C VAL A 40 12.61 14.83 2.19
N GLN A 41 12.73 16.17 2.05
CA GLN A 41 11.60 17.03 1.66
C GLN A 41 11.20 16.84 0.19
N LYS A 42 12.15 16.55 -0.68
CA LYS A 42 11.85 16.18 -2.08
C LYS A 42 11.12 14.84 -2.14
N LEU A 43 11.65 13.82 -1.44
CA LEU A 43 10.99 12.51 -1.35
C LEU A 43 9.58 12.62 -0.75
N ALA A 44 9.41 13.41 0.31
CA ALA A 44 8.10 13.62 0.94
C ALA A 44 7.12 14.33 -0.02
N ARG A 45 7.59 15.31 -0.82
CA ARG A 45 6.74 15.96 -1.83
C ARG A 45 6.42 15.03 -2.99
N GLU A 46 7.38 14.27 -3.47
CA GLU A 46 7.16 13.27 -4.52
C GLU A 46 6.16 12.22 -4.05
N ALA A 47 6.33 11.69 -2.82
CA ALA A 47 5.39 10.76 -2.22
C ALA A 47 3.97 11.34 -2.05
N THR A 48 3.87 12.63 -1.63
CA THR A 48 2.56 13.29 -1.49
C THR A 48 1.89 13.52 -2.87
N THR A 49 2.68 13.88 -3.88
CA THR A 49 2.15 14.09 -5.24
C THR A 49 1.75 12.76 -5.89
N GLU A 50 2.46 11.69 -5.59
CA GLU A 50 2.11 10.32 -6.02
C GLU A 50 0.82 9.87 -5.35
N LEU A 51 0.64 10.13 -4.05
CA LEU A 51 -0.60 9.87 -3.31
C LEU A 51 -1.79 10.68 -3.86
N GLU A 52 -1.61 11.93 -4.24
CA GLU A 52 -2.65 12.76 -4.86
C GLU A 52 -3.05 12.25 -6.27
N ARG A 53 -2.18 11.54 -6.95
CA ARG A 53 -2.50 10.86 -8.22
C ARG A 53 -3.31 9.59 -8.05
N MET A 54 -3.40 9.06 -6.83
CA MET A 54 -4.16 7.84 -6.51
C MET A 54 -5.68 8.06 -6.41
N VAL A 55 -6.24 9.10 -7.03
CA VAL A 55 -7.69 9.21 -7.24
C VAL A 55 -8.09 8.22 -8.33
N GLY A 56 -8.24 6.97 -7.96
CA GLY A 56 -8.60 5.88 -8.85
C GLY A 56 -9.34 4.79 -8.08
N SER A 57 -9.65 3.69 -8.74
CA SER A 57 -10.29 2.56 -8.10
C SER A 57 -9.28 1.67 -7.38
N ILE A 58 -9.70 1.15 -6.21
CA ILE A 58 -8.98 0.12 -5.47
C ILE A 58 -9.68 -1.21 -5.76
N VAL A 59 -8.93 -2.17 -6.29
CA VAL A 59 -9.46 -3.50 -6.62
C VAL A 59 -9.00 -4.51 -5.58
N VAL A 60 -9.96 -5.17 -4.92
CA VAL A 60 -9.69 -6.30 -4.00
C VAL A 60 -10.07 -7.59 -4.70
N VAL A 61 -9.13 -8.51 -4.78
CA VAL A 61 -9.29 -9.75 -5.53
C VAL A 61 -9.55 -10.92 -4.60
N PHE A 62 -10.57 -11.69 -4.91
CA PHE A 62 -10.89 -12.98 -4.32
C PHE A 62 -10.85 -14.07 -5.38
N SER A 63 -10.38 -15.22 -5.00
CA SER A 63 -10.47 -16.46 -5.80
C SER A 63 -10.32 -17.65 -4.86
N PRO A 64 -10.54 -18.89 -5.31
CA PRO A 64 -10.28 -20.07 -4.49
C PRO A 64 -8.86 -20.11 -3.95
N ASP A 65 -7.96 -19.45 -4.65
CA ASP A 65 -6.53 -19.36 -4.33
C ASP A 65 -6.09 -18.04 -3.68
N ILE A 66 -6.92 -17.03 -3.58
CA ILE A 66 -6.60 -15.71 -3.03
C ILE A 66 -7.62 -15.34 -1.95
N LEU A 67 -7.20 -15.37 -0.69
CA LEU A 67 -8.05 -15.08 0.46
C LEU A 67 -7.84 -13.64 0.95
N SER A 68 -8.55 -12.70 0.35
CA SER A 68 -8.40 -11.28 0.70
C SER A 68 -9.32 -10.80 1.83
N SER A 69 -10.02 -11.69 2.53
CA SER A 69 -11.00 -11.32 3.57
C SER A 69 -10.38 -10.45 4.67
N HIS A 70 -9.19 -10.80 5.15
CA HIS A 70 -8.47 -10.03 6.16
C HIS A 70 -7.98 -8.67 5.66
N MET A 71 -7.84 -8.51 4.33
CA MET A 71 -7.42 -7.27 3.71
C MET A 71 -8.57 -6.29 3.49
N MET A 72 -9.83 -6.75 3.58
CA MET A 72 -11.00 -5.90 3.33
C MET A 72 -11.09 -4.71 4.27
N ALA A 73 -10.80 -4.89 5.55
CA ALA A 73 -10.79 -3.79 6.52
C ALA A 73 -9.74 -2.73 6.20
N LEU A 74 -8.57 -3.17 5.71
CA LEU A 74 -7.50 -2.28 5.25
C LEU A 74 -7.91 -1.57 3.95
N ALA A 75 -8.46 -2.32 2.98
CA ALA A 75 -8.97 -1.78 1.73
C ALA A 75 -10.04 -0.70 1.95
N ALA A 76 -10.98 -0.96 2.84
CA ALA A 76 -12.02 0.01 3.20
C ALA A 76 -11.43 1.27 3.87
N LYS A 77 -10.42 1.13 4.75
CA LYS A 77 -9.73 2.27 5.35
C LYS A 77 -9.00 3.11 4.29
N LEU A 78 -8.31 2.46 3.36
CA LEU A 78 -7.61 3.14 2.27
C LEU A 78 -8.61 3.85 1.36
N ALA A 79 -9.66 3.16 0.88
CA ALA A 79 -10.68 3.75 0.02
C ALA A 79 -11.35 4.96 0.67
N ARG A 80 -11.62 4.90 1.98
CA ARG A 80 -12.18 6.02 2.74
C ARG A 80 -11.22 7.21 2.84
N GLY A 81 -9.93 6.95 3.10
CA GLY A 81 -8.90 7.99 3.18
C GLY A 81 -8.70 8.71 1.86
N GLU A 82 -8.61 7.96 0.79
CA GLU A 82 -8.34 8.46 -0.56
C GLU A 82 -9.59 8.88 -1.33
N ARG A 83 -10.79 8.69 -0.78
CA ARG A 83 -12.08 8.88 -1.47
C ARG A 83 -12.16 8.11 -2.79
N SER A 84 -11.52 6.95 -2.84
CA SER A 84 -11.44 6.08 -4.00
C SER A 84 -12.62 5.13 -4.05
N GLU A 85 -13.02 4.72 -5.26
CA GLU A 85 -14.01 3.66 -5.44
C GLU A 85 -13.41 2.32 -5.06
N LEU A 86 -14.13 1.53 -4.26
CA LEU A 86 -13.73 0.19 -3.87
C LEU A 86 -14.45 -0.84 -4.73
N LEU A 87 -13.69 -1.66 -5.44
CA LEU A 87 -14.21 -2.74 -6.26
C LEU A 87 -13.71 -4.08 -5.71
N ALA A 88 -14.62 -4.94 -5.27
CA ALA A 88 -14.28 -6.31 -4.89
C ALA A 88 -14.69 -7.27 -6.01
N ILE A 89 -13.75 -8.08 -6.46
CA ILE A 89 -14.01 -9.07 -7.49
C ILE A 89 -13.75 -10.47 -6.99
N TYR A 90 -14.58 -11.39 -7.43
CA TYR A 90 -14.33 -12.81 -7.28
C TYR A 90 -14.08 -13.45 -8.64
N VAL A 91 -12.91 -14.05 -8.82
CA VAL A 91 -12.55 -14.71 -10.08
C VAL A 91 -12.76 -16.21 -9.94
N ILE A 92 -13.64 -16.75 -10.79
CA ILE A 92 -13.88 -18.20 -10.92
C ILE A 92 -13.08 -18.69 -12.12
N GLU A 93 -12.08 -19.53 -11.86
CA GLU A 93 -11.28 -20.11 -12.93
C GLU A 93 -12.01 -21.32 -13.55
N VAL A 94 -12.40 -21.17 -14.81
CA VAL A 94 -13.12 -22.20 -15.56
C VAL A 94 -12.12 -23.14 -16.24
N PRO A 95 -12.12 -24.44 -15.94
CA PRO A 95 -11.24 -25.41 -16.60
C PRO A 95 -11.43 -25.45 -18.13
N TYR A 96 -10.37 -25.71 -18.87
CA TYR A 96 -10.42 -25.78 -20.34
C TYR A 96 -11.34 -26.88 -20.87
N THR A 97 -11.68 -27.86 -20.05
CA THR A 97 -12.61 -28.96 -20.36
C THR A 97 -14.07 -28.55 -20.40
N LEU A 98 -14.39 -27.37 -19.82
CA LEU A 98 -15.77 -26.85 -19.76
C LEU A 98 -15.92 -25.64 -20.70
N PRO A 99 -17.11 -25.31 -21.17
CA PRO A 99 -17.37 -24.09 -21.88
C PRO A 99 -17.13 -22.85 -20.94
N PRO A 100 -16.80 -21.67 -21.48
CA PRO A 100 -16.50 -20.49 -20.66
C PRO A 100 -17.64 -20.00 -19.78
N ASP A 101 -18.85 -20.29 -20.19
CA ASP A 101 -20.13 -19.95 -19.56
C ASP A 101 -20.72 -21.08 -18.72
N ALA A 102 -19.94 -22.13 -18.46
CA ALA A 102 -20.39 -23.28 -17.68
C ALA A 102 -20.94 -22.83 -16.31
N GLU A 103 -22.04 -23.46 -15.91
CA GLU A 103 -22.58 -23.30 -14.57
C GLU A 103 -21.64 -23.97 -13.55
N MET A 104 -21.14 -23.16 -12.60
CA MET A 104 -20.25 -23.59 -11.53
C MET A 104 -20.89 -23.23 -10.19
N ALA A 105 -21.99 -23.92 -9.86
CA ALA A 105 -22.86 -23.55 -8.76
C ALA A 105 -22.18 -23.50 -7.38
N ILE A 106 -21.17 -24.35 -7.17
CA ILE A 106 -20.42 -24.37 -5.89
C ILE A 106 -19.51 -23.13 -5.80
N GLU A 107 -18.77 -22.86 -6.86
CA GLU A 107 -17.85 -21.72 -6.96
C GLU A 107 -18.61 -20.40 -6.97
N GLU A 108 -19.75 -20.35 -7.67
CA GLU A 108 -20.63 -19.17 -7.68
C GLU A 108 -21.19 -18.87 -6.28
N ARG A 109 -21.58 -19.90 -5.54
CA ARG A 109 -22.03 -19.73 -4.16
C ARG A 109 -20.91 -19.22 -3.25
N ALA A 110 -19.72 -19.80 -3.37
CA ALA A 110 -18.55 -19.33 -2.63
C ALA A 110 -18.20 -17.86 -2.98
N ALA A 111 -18.35 -17.49 -4.25
CA ALA A 111 -18.16 -16.11 -4.70
C ALA A 111 -19.18 -15.15 -4.07
N LEU A 112 -20.46 -15.51 -4.07
CA LEU A 112 -21.52 -14.71 -3.45
C LEU A 112 -21.30 -14.54 -1.94
N ASP A 113 -20.92 -15.61 -1.25
CA ASP A 113 -20.64 -15.57 0.19
C ASP A 113 -19.43 -14.66 0.50
N ALA A 114 -18.36 -14.77 -0.29
CA ALA A 114 -17.17 -13.94 -0.11
C ALA A 114 -17.43 -12.45 -0.39
N LEU A 115 -18.14 -12.15 -1.49
CA LEU A 115 -18.49 -10.78 -1.85
C LEU A 115 -19.52 -10.18 -0.90
N GLY A 116 -20.49 -10.95 -0.42
CA GLY A 116 -21.45 -10.51 0.60
C GLY A 116 -20.75 -10.14 1.92
N ALA A 117 -19.77 -10.93 2.34
CA ALA A 117 -18.94 -10.59 3.51
C ALA A 117 -18.12 -9.30 3.27
N ALA A 118 -17.58 -9.12 2.06
CA ALA A 118 -16.86 -7.91 1.69
C ALA A 118 -17.75 -6.66 1.71
N GLU A 119 -18.97 -6.75 1.19
CA GLU A 119 -19.98 -5.68 1.24
C GLU A 119 -20.35 -5.31 2.68
N GLN A 120 -20.55 -6.30 3.54
CA GLN A 120 -20.83 -6.07 4.95
C GLN A 120 -19.69 -5.33 5.65
N LEU A 121 -18.44 -5.73 5.42
CA LEU A 121 -17.28 -5.08 6.01
C LEU A 121 -17.07 -3.65 5.49
N ALA A 122 -17.27 -3.42 4.20
CA ALA A 122 -17.22 -2.09 3.61
C ALA A 122 -18.32 -1.19 4.17
N GLY A 123 -19.56 -1.69 4.28
CA GLY A 123 -20.71 -0.99 4.86
C GLY A 123 -20.46 -0.58 6.31
N GLN A 124 -19.88 -1.46 7.14
CA GLN A 124 -19.48 -1.13 8.51
C GLN A 124 -18.43 0.00 8.57
N SER A 125 -17.61 0.10 7.54
CA SER A 125 -16.59 1.15 7.40
C SER A 125 -17.15 2.44 6.76
N GLY A 126 -18.43 2.47 6.34
CA GLY A 126 -19.05 3.59 5.66
C GLY A 126 -18.48 3.86 4.26
N VAL A 127 -18.01 2.81 3.57
CA VAL A 127 -17.43 2.88 2.22
C VAL A 127 -18.38 2.22 1.24
N SER A 128 -18.63 2.89 0.11
CA SER A 128 -19.35 2.29 -1.01
C SER A 128 -18.45 1.31 -1.74
N ILE A 129 -18.97 0.13 -2.00
CA ILE A 129 -18.27 -0.94 -2.69
C ILE A 129 -19.11 -1.40 -3.89
N ARG A 130 -18.43 -1.74 -4.97
CA ARG A 130 -18.99 -2.43 -6.11
C ARG A 130 -18.43 -3.85 -6.14
N THR A 131 -19.27 -4.83 -6.43
CA THR A 131 -18.87 -6.24 -6.48
C THR A 131 -19.10 -6.82 -7.86
N GLU A 132 -18.21 -7.69 -8.33
CA GLU A 132 -18.29 -8.33 -9.64
C GLU A 132 -17.77 -9.78 -9.55
N ILE A 133 -18.48 -10.73 -10.16
CA ILE A 133 -18.03 -12.12 -10.35
C ILE A 133 -17.56 -12.27 -11.79
N ILE A 134 -16.33 -12.73 -11.97
CA ILE A 134 -15.70 -12.89 -13.27
C ILE A 134 -15.37 -14.37 -13.49
N LYS A 135 -15.95 -14.97 -14.56
CA LYS A 135 -15.54 -16.30 -15.04
C LYS A 135 -14.43 -16.14 -16.07
N ALA A 136 -13.28 -16.77 -15.85
CA ALA A 136 -12.13 -16.65 -16.74
C ALA A 136 -11.31 -17.94 -16.79
N ARG A 137 -10.47 -18.08 -17.81
CA ARG A 137 -9.54 -19.20 -17.94
C ARG A 137 -8.28 -19.04 -17.09
N SER A 138 -7.98 -17.81 -16.70
CA SER A 138 -6.82 -17.45 -15.90
C SER A 138 -7.18 -16.31 -14.98
N THR A 139 -7.03 -16.54 -13.69
CA THR A 139 -7.23 -15.52 -12.65
C THR A 139 -6.32 -14.33 -12.88
N LYS A 140 -5.04 -14.56 -13.19
CA LYS A 140 -4.08 -13.50 -13.52
C LYS A 140 -4.59 -12.57 -14.61
N GLN A 141 -4.96 -13.15 -15.76
CA GLN A 141 -5.38 -12.36 -16.92
C GLN A 141 -6.64 -11.56 -16.62
N ALA A 142 -7.63 -12.18 -15.96
CA ALA A 142 -8.86 -11.50 -15.56
C ALA A 142 -8.61 -10.29 -14.66
N VAL A 143 -7.73 -10.43 -13.67
CA VAL A 143 -7.37 -9.34 -12.75
C VAL A 143 -6.66 -8.21 -13.48
N LEU A 144 -5.67 -8.51 -14.33
CA LEU A 144 -4.92 -7.49 -15.07
C LEU A 144 -5.80 -6.74 -16.08
N ASP A 145 -6.68 -7.44 -16.78
CA ASP A 145 -7.61 -6.82 -17.74
C ASP A 145 -8.64 -5.94 -17.02
N LEU A 146 -9.15 -6.39 -15.89
CA LEU A 146 -10.04 -5.59 -15.06
C LEU A 146 -9.34 -4.34 -14.52
N ALA A 147 -8.16 -4.49 -13.94
CA ALA A 147 -7.39 -3.37 -13.41
C ALA A 147 -7.14 -2.31 -14.47
N LYS A 148 -6.88 -2.73 -15.72
CA LYS A 148 -6.73 -1.83 -16.86
C LYS A 148 -8.06 -1.18 -17.25
N ARG A 149 -9.16 -1.93 -17.29
CA ARG A 149 -10.52 -1.45 -17.63
C ARG A 149 -10.99 -0.40 -16.63
N GLU A 150 -10.83 -0.66 -15.35
CA GLU A 150 -11.26 0.19 -14.25
C GLU A 150 -10.24 1.28 -13.90
N ARG A 151 -9.09 1.32 -14.60
CA ARG A 151 -7.97 2.23 -14.29
C ARG A 151 -7.58 2.16 -12.82
N ALA A 152 -7.47 0.94 -12.32
CA ALA A 152 -7.12 0.71 -10.92
C ALA A 152 -5.75 1.30 -10.59
N ASN A 153 -5.68 2.02 -9.49
CA ASN A 153 -4.42 2.51 -8.94
C ASN A 153 -3.78 1.52 -7.97
N LEU A 154 -4.61 0.69 -7.36
CA LEU A 154 -4.15 -0.28 -6.37
C LEU A 154 -4.91 -1.60 -6.54
N ILE A 155 -4.16 -2.70 -6.58
CA ILE A 155 -4.70 -4.07 -6.47
C ILE A 155 -4.33 -4.61 -5.09
N ILE A 156 -5.30 -5.14 -4.37
CA ILE A 156 -5.11 -5.76 -3.07
C ILE A 156 -5.32 -7.26 -3.18
N LEU A 157 -4.32 -8.03 -2.79
CA LEU A 157 -4.29 -9.48 -2.83
C LEU A 157 -4.05 -10.03 -1.42
N GLY A 158 -4.79 -11.05 -1.03
CA GLY A 158 -4.51 -11.80 0.19
C GLY A 158 -3.66 -13.02 -0.11
N SER A 159 -2.59 -13.24 0.65
CA SER A 159 -1.77 -14.42 0.47
C SER A 159 -2.37 -15.66 1.09
N PHE A 160 -1.95 -16.81 0.58
CA PHE A 160 -2.29 -18.12 1.10
C PHE A 160 -1.81 -18.37 2.52
N ARG A 161 -2.56 -19.24 3.20
CA ARG A 161 -2.06 -19.92 4.40
C ARG A 161 -0.86 -20.80 4.02
N GLU A 162 0.22 -20.69 4.80
CA GLU A 162 1.39 -21.54 4.70
C GLU A 162 1.03 -23.04 4.54
N GLY A 163 1.66 -23.69 3.62
CA GLY A 163 1.65 -25.15 3.49
C GLY A 163 1.11 -25.70 2.17
N LYS A 164 0.50 -24.91 1.31
CA LYS A 164 -0.13 -25.43 0.09
C LYS A 164 0.78 -25.43 -1.14
N TYR A 165 1.85 -24.60 -1.17
CA TYR A 165 2.78 -24.52 -2.30
C TYR A 165 4.23 -24.51 -1.88
N THR A 166 4.98 -25.52 -2.29
CA THR A 166 6.44 -25.54 -2.24
C THR A 166 6.99 -24.78 -3.45
N GLY A 167 7.68 -23.68 -3.24
CA GLY A 167 8.40 -22.95 -4.29
C GLY A 167 7.88 -21.56 -4.66
N ALA A 168 6.69 -21.17 -4.19
CA ALA A 168 6.17 -19.80 -4.33
C ALA A 168 5.59 -19.36 -2.98
N PRO A 169 6.33 -18.61 -2.17
CA PRO A 169 5.94 -18.27 -0.79
C PRO A 169 4.66 -17.45 -0.70
N LEU A 170 4.31 -16.70 -1.73
CA LEU A 170 3.09 -15.89 -1.77
C LEU A 170 1.96 -16.55 -2.59
N GLY A 171 2.27 -17.65 -3.28
CA GLY A 171 1.37 -18.26 -4.26
C GLY A 171 1.66 -17.77 -5.69
N ARG A 172 1.73 -18.73 -6.62
CA ARG A 172 2.15 -18.45 -8.01
C ARG A 172 1.29 -17.38 -8.70
N THR A 173 -0.02 -17.46 -8.54
CA THR A 173 -0.95 -16.50 -9.16
C THR A 173 -0.73 -15.09 -8.64
N ILE A 174 -0.49 -14.94 -7.34
CA ILE A 174 -0.21 -13.63 -6.69
C ILE A 174 1.10 -13.04 -7.22
N GLU A 175 2.16 -13.85 -7.28
CA GLU A 175 3.46 -13.42 -7.78
C GLU A 175 3.41 -13.01 -9.26
N GLU A 176 2.68 -13.78 -10.09
CA GLU A 176 2.49 -13.45 -11.50
C GLU A 176 1.66 -12.18 -11.72
N ILE A 177 0.62 -11.94 -10.90
CA ILE A 177 -0.14 -10.69 -10.94
C ILE A 177 0.77 -9.52 -10.54
N ALA A 178 1.52 -9.64 -9.46
CA ALA A 178 2.40 -8.59 -8.97
C ALA A 178 3.52 -8.24 -9.97
N ALA A 179 4.02 -9.24 -10.71
CA ALA A 179 5.07 -9.02 -11.71
C ALA A 179 4.57 -8.26 -12.95
N ASP A 180 3.31 -8.47 -13.36
CA ASP A 180 2.78 -7.94 -14.61
C ASP A 180 1.81 -6.75 -14.42
N ALA A 181 1.46 -6.42 -13.18
CA ALA A 181 0.59 -5.29 -12.86
C ALA A 181 1.25 -3.96 -13.29
N LYS A 182 0.42 -3.04 -13.82
CA LYS A 182 0.84 -1.68 -14.19
C LYS A 182 0.45 -0.63 -13.16
N CYS A 183 -0.10 -1.06 -12.05
CA CYS A 183 -0.47 -0.26 -10.89
C CYS A 183 0.15 -0.87 -9.64
N ASP A 184 0.01 -0.19 -8.52
CA ASP A 184 0.52 -0.69 -7.25
C ASP A 184 -0.19 -1.98 -6.83
N VAL A 185 0.57 -2.88 -6.20
CA VAL A 185 0.05 -4.16 -5.69
C VAL A 185 0.38 -4.27 -4.22
N LEU A 186 -0.65 -4.39 -3.40
CA LEU A 186 -0.54 -4.63 -1.98
C LEU A 186 -0.86 -6.10 -1.68
N ILE A 187 0.11 -6.83 -1.17
CA ILE A 187 -0.05 -8.22 -0.81
C ILE A 187 -0.11 -8.35 0.71
N GLY A 188 -1.26 -8.79 1.21
CA GLY A 188 -1.43 -9.08 2.63
C GLY A 188 -1.05 -10.53 2.92
N VAL A 189 -0.03 -10.72 3.72
CA VAL A 189 0.34 -12.05 4.24
C VAL A 189 -0.30 -12.22 5.60
N GLU A 190 -1.17 -13.21 5.76
CA GLU A 190 -1.74 -13.54 7.08
C GLU A 190 -0.62 -14.04 7.98
N GLY A 191 -0.17 -13.16 8.92
CA GLY A 191 0.83 -13.54 9.91
C GLY A 191 0.32 -14.70 10.76
N LYS A 192 1.22 -15.59 11.16
CA LYS A 192 0.97 -16.54 12.26
C LYS A 192 0.83 -15.77 13.59
N HIS A 193 -0.12 -14.90 13.70
CA HIS A 193 -0.70 -14.62 14.98
C HIS A 193 -1.62 -15.81 15.29
N GLY A 194 -0.95 -16.94 15.49
CA GLY A 194 -1.58 -18.00 16.23
C GLY A 194 -2.24 -17.32 17.39
N THR A 195 -3.57 -17.45 17.46
CA THR A 195 -4.33 -17.41 18.67
C THR A 195 -3.41 -17.04 19.84
N LEU A 196 -3.24 -15.74 20.10
CA LEU A 196 -2.94 -15.35 21.45
C LEU A 196 -4.19 -15.75 22.19
N LEU A 197 -4.16 -17.00 22.54
CA LEU A 197 -5.02 -17.64 23.48
C LEU A 197 -5.33 -16.63 24.56
N TYR A 198 -6.55 -16.23 24.55
CA TYR A 198 -7.23 -16.04 25.79
C TYR A 198 -7.24 -17.45 26.44
N GLU A 199 -6.17 -17.80 27.08
CA GLU A 199 -6.11 -18.86 28.06
C GLU A 199 -6.91 -18.30 29.24
N GLU A 200 -8.20 -18.72 29.31
CA GLU A 200 -9.02 -18.44 30.47
C GLU A 200 -8.27 -18.95 31.69
N PRO A 201 -7.89 -18.08 32.65
CA PRO A 201 -7.32 -18.53 33.89
C PRO A 201 -8.48 -19.06 34.74
N GLY A 202 -8.70 -20.37 34.74
CA GLY A 202 -9.62 -20.93 35.70
C GLY A 202 -10.50 -22.11 35.29
N ALA A 203 -10.01 -23.10 34.57
CA ALA A 203 -10.63 -24.42 34.64
C ALA A 203 -9.80 -25.28 35.59
N GLY A 204 -10.13 -25.18 36.85
CA GLY A 204 -9.58 -26.04 37.89
C GLY A 204 -9.81 -27.52 37.57
N THR A 205 -8.74 -28.28 37.55
CA THR A 205 -8.71 -29.73 37.57
C THR A 205 -9.50 -30.23 38.80
N PRO A 206 -10.52 -31.07 38.63
CA PRO A 206 -11.03 -31.81 39.80
C PRO A 206 -10.05 -32.94 40.12
N THR A 207 -9.40 -32.81 41.27
CA THR A 207 -8.72 -33.92 41.92
C THR A 207 -9.75 -34.99 42.35
N LEU A 208 -9.55 -36.21 41.89
CA LEU A 208 -9.94 -37.44 42.58
C LEU A 208 -8.72 -38.11 43.15
#